data_abad1e5841abc9e8a3a26e550722d93f
#
_entry.id   abad1e5841abc9e8a3a26e550722d93f
#
_cell.length_a   1.000
_cell.length_b   1.000
_cell.length_c   1.000
_cell.angle_alpha   90.00
_cell.angle_beta   90.00
_cell.angle_gamma   90.00
#
_symmetry.space_group_name_H-M   'P 1'
#
loop_
_entity.id
_entity.type
_entity.pdbx_description
1 polymer ?
#
loop_
_entity_poly.entity_id
_entity_poly.type
_entity_poly.pdbx_seq_one_letter_code
_entity_poly.pdbx_strand_id
1 'polypeptide(L)'
;MNKPILYLFLAASLVACRQKEVIPAAPDYADQTMWITANDDPEGTGADIFYVVSTWEEDWTDAKGHTVHYADVWNPDHRERMGREINGVAAYMAPGNRFYAPFYRHATINAFLTRDDETIRERTRLSMQDVCDAFDCFLGKRESGRPLIVVGFSQGGMAVVELLKHMDDATYGQLAAAYVLGYKVTDEDLATCPHIRAAEGPDDTGVTICYNTVKDVKYVNPVIATTSIGINPVNWCTDATPAVLHDSITVTLSPEYHVLVVEGYEGKEYPAYAGFINVGDIHSCEPWLYSECLQENMAVRARAWRKAQR
;
A
#
# COMPACT_ATOMS: atom_id res chain seq x y z
N MET A 1 -7.90 67.33 36.74
CA MET A 1 -8.29 67.15 35.35
C MET A 1 -7.49 65.97 34.78
N ASN A 2 -8.05 64.78 34.83
CA ASN A 2 -7.40 63.54 34.30
C ASN A 2 -7.88 63.34 32.88
N LYS A 3 -6.95 63.28 31.93
CA LYS A 3 -7.22 62.91 30.53
C LYS A 3 -7.15 61.39 30.38
N PRO A 4 -8.12 60.70 29.77
CA PRO A 4 -8.00 59.28 29.47
C PRO A 4 -7.13 59.07 28.21
N ILE A 5 -6.13 58.21 28.33
CA ILE A 5 -5.31 57.73 27.21
C ILE A 5 -6.08 56.63 26.53
N LEU A 6 -6.47 56.88 25.28
CA LEU A 6 -7.16 55.94 24.40
C LEU A 6 -6.11 55.03 23.75
N TYR A 7 -6.02 53.76 24.18
CA TYR A 7 -5.22 52.74 23.51
C TYR A 7 -5.97 52.21 22.29
N LEU A 8 -5.49 52.60 21.11
CA LEU A 8 -5.92 52.03 19.84
C LEU A 8 -5.24 50.68 19.68
N PHE A 9 -5.94 49.57 19.90
CA PHE A 9 -5.48 48.23 19.49
C PHE A 9 -5.64 48.09 17.98
N LEU A 10 -4.52 48.19 17.25
CA LEU A 10 -4.44 47.82 15.84
C LEU A 10 -4.43 46.26 15.75
N ALA A 11 -5.58 45.64 15.49
CA ALA A 11 -5.64 44.24 15.17
C ALA A 11 -5.07 44.05 13.75
N ALA A 12 -3.80 43.70 13.65
CA ALA A 12 -3.19 43.24 12.42
C ALA A 12 -3.77 41.83 12.13
N SER A 13 -4.75 41.75 11.27
CA SER A 13 -5.20 40.50 10.67
C SER A 13 -4.07 39.97 9.80
N LEU A 14 -3.30 39.02 10.34
CA LEU A 14 -2.42 38.15 9.53
C LEU A 14 -3.28 37.34 8.59
N VAL A 15 -3.54 37.84 7.40
CA VAL A 15 -3.96 37.04 6.26
C VAL A 15 -2.72 36.23 5.91
N ALA A 16 -2.58 35.03 6.52
CA ALA A 16 -1.67 34.04 6.02
C ALA A 16 -2.12 33.74 4.59
N CYS A 17 -1.41 34.26 3.59
CA CYS A 17 -1.50 33.76 2.22
C CYS A 17 -1.21 32.26 2.30
N ARG A 18 -2.23 31.42 2.32
CA ARG A 18 -2.07 30.00 2.03
C ARG A 18 -1.42 29.94 0.65
N GLN A 19 -0.14 29.65 0.61
CA GLN A 19 0.58 29.40 -0.62
C GLN A 19 -0.19 28.29 -1.32
N LYS A 20 -0.62 28.54 -2.56
CA LYS A 20 -1.44 27.55 -3.31
C LYS A 20 -0.57 26.31 -3.47
N GLU A 21 -1.07 25.17 -3.01
CA GLU A 21 -0.40 23.90 -3.16
C GLU A 21 -0.14 23.61 -4.64
N VAL A 22 1.09 23.22 -4.96
CA VAL A 22 1.47 22.84 -6.32
C VAL A 22 1.19 21.36 -6.49
N ILE A 23 0.28 21.04 -7.37
CA ILE A 23 -0.09 19.65 -7.70
C ILE A 23 0.49 19.33 -9.08
N PRO A 24 1.30 18.25 -9.22
CA PRO A 24 1.78 17.79 -10.52
C PRO A 24 0.62 17.43 -11.47
N ALA A 25 0.89 17.47 -12.78
CA ALA A 25 -0.10 17.12 -13.80
C ALA A 25 -0.66 15.71 -13.57
N ALA A 26 -1.97 15.55 -13.76
CA ALA A 26 -2.62 14.26 -13.60
C ALA A 26 -2.08 13.23 -14.61
N PRO A 27 -1.97 11.94 -14.19
CA PRO A 27 -1.71 10.85 -15.13
C PRO A 27 -2.90 10.67 -16.09
N ASP A 28 -2.60 10.24 -17.32
CA ASP A 28 -3.61 9.77 -18.27
C ASP A 28 -3.50 8.24 -18.37
N TYR A 29 -4.37 7.51 -17.72
CA TYR A 29 -4.32 6.04 -17.70
C TYR A 29 -4.77 5.37 -19.01
N ALA A 30 -5.23 6.12 -20.00
CA ALA A 30 -5.35 5.65 -21.38
C ALA A 30 -3.98 5.50 -22.05
N ASP A 31 -2.99 6.30 -21.62
CA ASP A 31 -1.61 6.22 -22.07
C ASP A 31 -0.89 5.01 -21.44
N GLN A 32 -0.41 4.10 -22.31
CA GLN A 32 0.33 2.91 -21.85
C GLN A 32 1.63 3.24 -21.12
N THR A 33 2.21 4.43 -21.35
CA THR A 33 3.41 4.86 -20.63
C THR A 33 3.17 5.11 -19.14
N MET A 34 1.92 5.26 -18.70
CA MET A 34 1.56 5.37 -17.28
C MET A 34 1.57 4.03 -16.54
N TRP A 35 1.97 2.95 -17.20
CA TRP A 35 1.94 1.61 -16.65
C TRP A 35 3.27 0.88 -16.79
N ILE A 36 3.58 0.03 -15.82
CA ILE A 36 4.47 -1.10 -15.99
C ILE A 36 3.60 -2.35 -16.04
N THR A 37 3.72 -3.11 -17.12
CA THR A 37 2.92 -4.32 -17.34
C THR A 37 3.80 -5.50 -17.71
N ALA A 38 3.40 -6.71 -17.28
CA ALA A 38 3.97 -7.95 -17.76
C ALA A 38 2.85 -8.97 -18.01
N ASN A 39 3.01 -9.77 -19.03
CA ASN A 39 2.11 -10.87 -19.33
C ASN A 39 2.93 -12.16 -19.49
N ASP A 40 2.94 -12.98 -18.45
CA ASP A 40 3.63 -14.26 -18.42
C ASP A 40 2.66 -15.41 -18.12
N ASP A 41 1.46 -15.34 -18.70
CA ASP A 41 0.40 -16.34 -18.57
C ASP A 41 -0.06 -16.85 -19.94
N PRO A 42 0.77 -17.63 -20.65
CA PRO A 42 0.45 -18.13 -21.99
C PRO A 42 -0.73 -19.10 -22.01
N GLU A 43 -1.03 -19.76 -20.88
CA GLU A 43 -2.11 -20.72 -20.75
C GLU A 43 -3.45 -20.07 -20.32
N GLY A 44 -3.44 -18.80 -19.91
CA GLY A 44 -4.61 -18.09 -19.43
C GLY A 44 -5.17 -18.63 -18.09
N THR A 45 -4.33 -19.32 -17.31
CA THR A 45 -4.73 -19.97 -16.05
C THR A 45 -4.40 -19.17 -14.81
N GLY A 46 -3.61 -18.10 -14.92
CA GLY A 46 -3.21 -17.21 -13.83
C GLY A 46 -4.26 -16.15 -13.49
N ALA A 47 -3.88 -15.26 -12.61
CA ALA A 47 -4.66 -14.10 -12.20
C ALA A 47 -4.29 -12.84 -13.03
N ASP A 48 -5.15 -11.83 -12.94
CA ASP A 48 -4.78 -10.46 -13.25
C ASP A 48 -4.39 -9.79 -11.93
N ILE A 49 -3.13 -9.37 -11.81
CA ILE A 49 -2.58 -8.74 -10.61
C ILE A 49 -2.52 -7.23 -10.85
N PHE A 50 -3.21 -6.45 -10.00
CA PHE A 50 -3.09 -5.00 -9.94
C PHE A 50 -2.22 -4.63 -8.74
N TYR A 51 -1.05 -4.05 -9.00
CA TYR A 51 -0.08 -3.70 -7.97
C TYR A 51 0.02 -2.19 -7.77
N VAL A 52 -0.01 -1.72 -6.53
CA VAL A 52 0.16 -0.32 -6.15
C VAL A 52 1.48 -0.14 -5.39
N VAL A 53 2.37 0.65 -5.98
CA VAL A 53 3.71 0.93 -5.45
C VAL A 53 3.65 1.79 -4.19
N SER A 54 4.68 1.69 -3.35
CA SER A 54 4.83 2.45 -2.11
C SER A 54 5.26 3.92 -2.34
N THR A 55 5.69 4.59 -1.25
CA THR A 55 6.16 5.98 -1.27
C THR A 55 7.66 6.05 -1.57
N TRP A 56 8.04 6.82 -2.59
CA TRP A 56 9.43 6.95 -3.04
C TRP A 56 9.97 8.38 -3.00
N GLU A 57 9.14 9.38 -2.68
CA GLU A 57 9.52 10.79 -2.69
C GLU A 57 9.41 11.42 -1.30
N GLU A 58 10.37 12.30 -1.01
CA GLU A 58 10.23 13.34 0.00
C GLU A 58 9.64 14.60 -0.64
N ASP A 59 9.23 15.59 0.19
CA ASP A 59 8.85 16.90 -0.32
C ASP A 59 9.99 17.49 -1.16
N TRP A 60 9.65 17.97 -2.33
CA TRP A 60 10.62 18.51 -3.28
C TRP A 60 10.22 19.90 -3.76
N THR A 61 11.11 20.58 -4.46
CA THR A 61 10.89 21.93 -4.93
C THR A 61 10.79 21.97 -6.44
N ASP A 62 9.72 22.58 -6.97
CA ASP A 62 9.56 22.79 -8.41
C ASP A 62 10.53 23.86 -8.96
N ALA A 63 10.57 24.02 -10.27
CA ALA A 63 11.44 25.00 -10.95
C ALA A 63 11.15 26.48 -10.55
N LYS A 64 10.02 26.74 -9.90
CA LYS A 64 9.62 28.08 -9.42
C LYS A 64 9.89 28.28 -7.95
N GLY A 65 10.46 27.27 -7.26
CA GLY A 65 10.77 27.32 -5.83
C GLY A 65 9.59 26.98 -4.91
N HIS A 66 8.53 26.36 -5.41
CA HIS A 66 7.42 25.92 -4.57
C HIS A 66 7.63 24.48 -4.07
N THR A 67 7.25 24.25 -2.83
CA THR A 67 7.23 22.88 -2.27
C THR A 67 6.09 22.08 -2.88
N VAL A 68 6.39 20.84 -3.28
CA VAL A 68 5.44 19.87 -3.85
C VAL A 68 5.39 18.64 -2.94
N HIS A 69 4.19 18.20 -2.61
CA HIS A 69 3.91 17.11 -1.68
C HIS A 69 3.48 15.80 -2.34
N TYR A 70 3.68 15.69 -3.65
CA TYR A 70 3.29 14.53 -4.47
C TYR A 70 4.40 14.17 -5.45
N ALA A 71 4.51 12.88 -5.76
CA ALA A 71 5.33 12.44 -6.88
C ALA A 71 4.82 13.06 -8.19
N ASP A 72 5.74 13.37 -9.10
CA ASP A 72 5.42 13.78 -10.45
C ASP A 72 5.64 12.60 -11.40
N VAL A 73 4.55 12.03 -11.91
CA VAL A 73 4.56 10.87 -12.81
C VAL A 73 5.14 11.19 -14.20
N TRP A 74 5.39 12.47 -14.50
CA TRP A 74 6.03 12.92 -15.72
C TRP A 74 7.53 13.17 -15.52
N ASN A 75 8.01 13.19 -14.27
CA ASN A 75 9.42 13.29 -13.92
C ASN A 75 10.12 11.92 -14.06
N PRO A 76 11.16 11.80 -14.94
CA PRO A 76 11.84 10.52 -15.15
C PRO A 76 12.47 9.93 -13.88
N ASP A 77 13.01 10.78 -13.00
CA ASP A 77 13.68 10.33 -11.76
C ASP A 77 12.68 9.75 -10.77
N HIS A 78 11.48 10.35 -10.64
CA HIS A 78 10.41 9.83 -9.80
C HIS A 78 9.90 8.49 -10.35
N ARG A 79 9.73 8.39 -11.67
CA ARG A 79 9.34 7.14 -12.33
C ARG A 79 10.37 6.05 -12.17
N GLU A 80 11.66 6.39 -12.25
CA GLU A 80 12.73 5.41 -12.05
C GLU A 80 12.68 4.81 -10.63
N ARG A 81 12.48 5.64 -9.61
CA ARG A 81 12.37 5.18 -8.22
C ARG A 81 11.17 4.25 -8.01
N MET A 82 9.98 4.65 -8.44
CA MET A 82 8.79 3.78 -8.42
C MET A 82 9.01 2.50 -9.22
N GLY A 83 9.61 2.63 -10.40
CA GLY A 83 9.88 1.52 -11.31
C GLY A 83 10.82 0.46 -10.74
N ARG A 84 11.75 0.82 -9.85
CA ARG A 84 12.62 -0.16 -9.17
C ARG A 84 11.82 -1.13 -8.32
N GLU A 85 10.88 -0.62 -7.49
CA GLU A 85 10.01 -1.48 -6.69
C GLU A 85 9.10 -2.30 -7.59
N ILE A 86 8.41 -1.64 -8.54
CA ILE A 86 7.46 -2.32 -9.43
C ILE A 86 8.12 -3.47 -10.20
N ASN A 87 9.29 -3.24 -10.79
CA ASN A 87 10.02 -4.29 -11.51
C ASN A 87 10.52 -5.40 -10.57
N GLY A 88 10.93 -5.03 -9.36
CA GLY A 88 11.34 -6.01 -8.35
C GLY A 88 10.21 -6.95 -7.94
N VAL A 89 9.02 -6.42 -7.65
CA VAL A 89 7.86 -7.27 -7.29
C VAL A 89 7.30 -8.01 -8.51
N ALA A 90 7.33 -7.40 -9.70
CA ALA A 90 6.93 -8.06 -10.94
C ALA A 90 7.76 -9.33 -11.21
N ALA A 91 9.03 -9.36 -10.80
CA ALA A 91 9.89 -10.52 -10.99
C ALA A 91 9.35 -11.81 -10.35
N TYR A 92 8.57 -11.71 -9.26
CA TYR A 92 7.96 -12.88 -8.62
C TYR A 92 6.43 -12.92 -8.73
N MET A 93 5.75 -11.80 -8.96
CA MET A 93 4.29 -11.77 -9.10
C MET A 93 3.82 -12.06 -10.53
N ALA A 94 4.59 -11.63 -11.55
CA ALA A 94 4.21 -11.82 -12.95
C ALA A 94 4.29 -13.27 -13.47
N PRO A 95 5.24 -14.13 -13.03
CA PRO A 95 5.30 -15.50 -13.52
C PRO A 95 3.96 -16.25 -13.37
N GLY A 96 3.41 -16.71 -14.49
CA GLY A 96 2.11 -17.36 -14.55
C GLY A 96 0.89 -16.43 -14.42
N ASN A 97 1.08 -15.12 -14.45
CA ASN A 97 0.02 -14.13 -14.28
C ASN A 97 0.13 -13.00 -15.32
N ARG A 98 -0.89 -12.13 -15.34
CA ARG A 98 -0.81 -10.81 -15.96
C ARG A 98 -0.63 -9.77 -14.86
N PHE A 99 0.36 -8.94 -14.99
CA PHE A 99 0.74 -7.94 -13.97
C PHE A 99 0.57 -6.53 -14.52
N TYR A 100 -0.04 -5.65 -13.70
CA TYR A 100 -0.35 -4.28 -14.04
C TYR A 100 -0.03 -3.38 -12.84
N ALA A 101 0.82 -2.39 -13.03
CA ALA A 101 1.15 -1.40 -12.00
C ALA A 101 1.14 0.02 -12.59
N PRO A 102 0.22 0.89 -12.13
CA PRO A 102 0.19 2.28 -12.57
C PRO A 102 1.26 3.11 -11.90
N PHE A 103 1.77 4.12 -12.59
CA PHE A 103 2.39 5.27 -11.94
C PHE A 103 1.30 6.20 -11.46
N TYR A 104 1.38 6.68 -10.22
CA TYR A 104 0.42 7.59 -9.63
C TYR A 104 1.12 8.67 -8.81
N ARG A 105 0.45 9.79 -8.57
CA ARG A 105 0.98 10.89 -7.75
C ARG A 105 0.89 10.52 -6.27
N HIS A 106 1.71 9.55 -5.82
CA HIS A 106 1.74 9.20 -4.41
C HIS A 106 2.12 10.41 -3.56
N ALA A 107 1.55 10.51 -2.36
CA ALA A 107 1.95 11.52 -1.39
C ALA A 107 3.39 11.26 -0.93
N THR A 108 4.13 12.33 -0.66
CA THR A 108 5.49 12.23 -0.15
C THR A 108 5.52 11.65 1.26
N ILE A 109 6.65 11.10 1.69
CA ILE A 109 6.82 10.53 3.03
C ILE A 109 6.52 11.55 4.13
N ASN A 110 6.67 12.85 3.83
CA ASN A 110 6.40 13.94 4.77
C ASN A 110 4.94 13.96 5.25
N ALA A 111 3.99 13.41 4.48
CA ALA A 111 2.62 13.24 4.94
C ALA A 111 2.56 12.31 6.16
N PHE A 112 3.28 11.19 6.12
CA PHE A 112 3.29 10.16 7.17
C PHE A 112 4.14 10.57 8.38
N LEU A 113 5.15 11.42 8.20
CA LEU A 113 5.96 11.98 9.28
C LEU A 113 5.15 12.84 10.26
N THR A 114 4.00 13.34 9.84
CA THR A 114 3.08 14.09 10.73
C THR A 114 2.54 13.23 11.86
N ARG A 115 2.41 11.90 11.66
CA ARG A 115 1.79 10.94 12.58
C ARG A 115 0.36 11.33 12.99
N ASP A 116 -0.31 12.09 12.15
CA ASP A 116 -1.67 12.55 12.34
C ASP A 116 -2.56 11.97 11.23
N ASP A 117 -3.48 11.08 11.61
CA ASP A 117 -4.30 10.32 10.66
C ASP A 117 -5.20 11.22 9.78
N GLU A 118 -5.65 12.38 10.29
CA GLU A 118 -6.44 13.32 9.52
C GLU A 118 -5.59 14.00 8.43
N THR A 119 -4.41 14.49 8.80
CA THR A 119 -3.45 15.08 7.85
C THR A 119 -2.99 14.06 6.81
N ILE A 120 -2.73 12.81 7.21
CA ILE A 120 -2.35 11.74 6.28
C ILE A 120 -3.48 11.52 5.28
N ARG A 121 -4.72 11.38 5.74
CA ARG A 121 -5.91 11.18 4.88
C ARG A 121 -6.12 12.33 3.90
N GLU A 122 -6.00 13.58 4.37
CA GLU A 122 -6.12 14.75 3.51
C GLU A 122 -5.06 14.77 2.41
N ARG A 123 -3.79 14.53 2.77
CA ARG A 123 -2.66 14.56 1.85
C ARG A 123 -2.64 13.37 0.88
N THR A 124 -3.12 12.21 1.30
CA THR A 124 -3.18 11.03 0.42
C THR A 124 -4.43 10.98 -0.46
N ARG A 125 -5.42 11.84 -0.23
CA ARG A 125 -6.70 11.83 -0.98
C ARG A 125 -6.51 11.89 -2.49
N LEU A 126 -5.59 12.73 -2.99
CA LEU A 126 -5.29 12.82 -4.42
C LEU A 126 -4.67 11.53 -4.94
N SER A 127 -3.76 10.94 -4.17
CA SER A 127 -3.11 9.67 -4.51
C SER A 127 -4.12 8.53 -4.62
N MET A 128 -5.05 8.46 -3.68
CA MET A 128 -6.12 7.45 -3.68
C MET A 128 -7.06 7.63 -4.88
N GLN A 129 -7.36 8.88 -5.27
CA GLN A 129 -8.16 9.15 -6.47
C GLN A 129 -7.43 8.67 -7.74
N ASP A 130 -6.14 8.98 -7.88
CA ASP A 130 -5.35 8.49 -9.01
C ASP A 130 -5.36 6.96 -9.10
N VAL A 131 -5.23 6.27 -7.97
CA VAL A 131 -5.26 4.79 -7.95
C VAL A 131 -6.63 4.25 -8.32
N CYS A 132 -7.73 4.87 -7.85
CA CYS A 132 -9.09 4.49 -8.25
C CYS A 132 -9.30 4.70 -9.75
N ASP A 133 -8.89 5.84 -10.31
CA ASP A 133 -8.99 6.13 -11.75
C ASP A 133 -8.18 5.13 -12.58
N ALA A 134 -6.98 4.75 -12.11
CA ALA A 134 -6.16 3.71 -12.74
C ALA A 134 -6.86 2.35 -12.70
N PHE A 135 -7.43 1.99 -11.56
CA PHE A 135 -8.13 0.73 -11.36
C PHE A 135 -9.35 0.62 -12.26
N ASP A 136 -10.17 1.66 -12.37
CA ASP A 136 -11.32 1.69 -13.27
C ASP A 136 -10.89 1.55 -14.74
N CYS A 137 -9.79 2.22 -15.13
CA CYS A 137 -9.21 2.05 -16.46
C CYS A 137 -8.73 0.61 -16.72
N PHE A 138 -8.10 -0.01 -15.71
CA PHE A 138 -7.68 -1.41 -15.77
C PHE A 138 -8.87 -2.35 -15.88
N LEU A 139 -9.93 -2.18 -15.07
CA LEU A 139 -11.14 -2.98 -15.11
C LEU A 139 -11.82 -2.93 -16.48
N GLY A 140 -11.84 -1.75 -17.13
CA GLY A 140 -12.39 -1.56 -18.46
C GLY A 140 -11.63 -2.28 -19.58
N LYS A 141 -10.38 -2.69 -19.33
CA LYS A 141 -9.50 -3.35 -20.31
C LYS A 141 -9.30 -4.85 -20.05
N ARG A 142 -9.60 -5.32 -18.82
CA ARG A 142 -9.36 -6.72 -18.47
C ARG A 142 -10.44 -7.65 -19.02
N GLU A 143 -10.04 -8.89 -19.27
CA GLU A 143 -10.96 -9.95 -19.69
C GLU A 143 -11.78 -10.47 -18.51
N SER A 144 -13.08 -10.64 -18.70
CA SER A 144 -13.94 -11.26 -17.70
C SER A 144 -13.59 -12.73 -17.45
N GLY A 145 -13.90 -13.24 -16.25
CA GLY A 145 -13.70 -14.66 -15.93
C GLY A 145 -12.28 -15.02 -15.50
N ARG A 146 -11.40 -14.05 -15.31
CA ARG A 146 -10.08 -14.22 -14.68
C ARG A 146 -10.14 -13.80 -13.21
N PRO A 147 -9.47 -14.53 -12.29
CA PRO A 147 -9.37 -14.06 -10.90
C PRO A 147 -8.62 -12.73 -10.85
N LEU A 148 -9.10 -11.84 -10.00
CA LEU A 148 -8.47 -10.56 -9.68
C LEU A 148 -7.65 -10.71 -8.40
N ILE A 149 -6.42 -10.23 -8.41
CA ILE A 149 -5.60 -10.05 -7.22
C ILE A 149 -5.19 -8.59 -7.15
N VAL A 150 -5.41 -7.94 -6.00
CA VAL A 150 -4.96 -6.56 -5.75
C VAL A 150 -3.87 -6.59 -4.70
N VAL A 151 -2.76 -5.94 -4.96
CA VAL A 151 -1.60 -5.93 -4.05
C VAL A 151 -1.09 -4.51 -3.90
N GLY A 152 -0.70 -4.13 -2.71
CA GLY A 152 -0.03 -2.86 -2.48
C GLY A 152 0.86 -2.90 -1.26
N PHE A 153 1.94 -2.12 -1.31
CA PHE A 153 2.89 -2.01 -0.23
C PHE A 153 2.90 -0.60 0.36
N SER A 154 2.91 -0.49 1.70
CA SER A 154 2.97 0.79 2.42
C SER A 154 1.80 1.71 2.01
N GLN A 155 2.05 2.88 1.40
CA GLN A 155 0.99 3.72 0.83
C GLN A 155 0.16 2.97 -0.23
N GLY A 156 0.79 2.04 -0.96
CA GLY A 156 0.07 1.12 -1.85
C GLY A 156 -0.85 0.17 -1.07
N GLY A 157 -0.47 -0.26 0.12
CA GLY A 157 -1.35 -1.02 1.03
C GLY A 157 -2.57 -0.21 1.48
N MET A 158 -2.37 1.09 1.81
CA MET A 158 -3.48 2.03 2.03
C MET A 158 -4.40 2.08 0.81
N ALA A 159 -3.83 2.17 -0.38
CA ALA A 159 -4.61 2.23 -1.61
C ALA A 159 -5.42 0.95 -1.87
N VAL A 160 -4.90 -0.23 -1.50
CA VAL A 160 -5.67 -1.49 -1.59
C VAL A 160 -6.91 -1.45 -0.69
N VAL A 161 -6.80 -0.91 0.53
CA VAL A 161 -7.97 -0.73 1.42
C VAL A 161 -9.00 0.21 0.77
N GLU A 162 -8.56 1.31 0.15
CA GLU A 162 -9.46 2.23 -0.55
C GLU A 162 -10.06 1.61 -1.82
N LEU A 163 -9.31 0.79 -2.56
CA LEU A 163 -9.85 0.04 -3.71
C LEU A 163 -10.94 -0.95 -3.29
N LEU A 164 -10.79 -1.65 -2.16
CA LEU A 164 -11.84 -2.54 -1.64
C LEU A 164 -13.13 -1.78 -1.29
N LYS A 165 -13.02 -0.53 -0.80
CA LYS A 165 -14.16 0.35 -0.56
C LYS A 165 -14.76 0.91 -1.86
N HIS A 166 -13.94 1.08 -2.89
CA HIS A 166 -14.33 1.59 -4.21
C HIS A 166 -15.01 0.54 -5.09
N MET A 167 -14.65 -0.74 -4.96
CA MET A 167 -15.18 -1.84 -5.76
C MET A 167 -16.70 -1.98 -5.60
N ASP A 168 -17.39 -2.24 -6.71
CA ASP A 168 -18.76 -2.77 -6.67
C ASP A 168 -18.79 -4.29 -6.41
N ASP A 169 -19.96 -4.82 -6.11
CA ASP A 169 -20.15 -6.25 -5.82
C ASP A 169 -19.75 -7.16 -7.01
N ALA A 170 -19.91 -6.69 -8.24
CA ALA A 170 -19.56 -7.45 -9.44
C ALA A 170 -18.04 -7.58 -9.59
N THR A 171 -17.30 -6.52 -9.32
CA THR A 171 -15.83 -6.51 -9.28
C THR A 171 -15.31 -7.33 -8.11
N TYR A 172 -15.90 -7.15 -6.91
CA TYR A 172 -15.55 -7.94 -5.74
C TYR A 172 -15.78 -9.44 -5.96
N GLY A 173 -16.83 -9.85 -6.64
CA GLY A 173 -17.08 -11.25 -7.01
C GLY A 173 -15.96 -11.88 -7.86
N GLN A 174 -15.09 -11.08 -8.47
CA GLN A 174 -13.93 -11.53 -9.22
C GLN A 174 -12.65 -11.56 -8.36
N LEU A 175 -12.68 -11.04 -7.14
CA LEU A 175 -11.52 -10.95 -6.27
C LEU A 175 -11.14 -12.32 -5.73
N ALA A 176 -9.94 -12.80 -6.07
CA ALA A 176 -9.33 -13.94 -5.41
C ALA A 176 -8.75 -13.54 -4.05
N ALA A 177 -7.98 -12.44 -4.01
CA ALA A 177 -7.46 -11.89 -2.77
C ALA A 177 -6.98 -10.43 -2.93
N ALA A 178 -6.99 -9.70 -1.81
CA ALA A 178 -6.34 -8.40 -1.67
C ALA A 178 -5.19 -8.51 -0.65
N TYR A 179 -4.01 -8.01 -1.01
CA TYR A 179 -2.81 -8.05 -0.16
C TYR A 179 -2.45 -6.64 0.28
N VAL A 180 -2.64 -6.37 1.56
CA VAL A 180 -2.30 -5.12 2.24
C VAL A 180 -0.97 -5.34 2.95
N LEU A 181 0.13 -5.03 2.27
CA LEU A 181 1.48 -5.26 2.77
C LEU A 181 1.99 -3.99 3.45
N GLY A 182 2.44 -4.10 4.69
CA GLY A 182 3.02 -2.98 5.40
C GLY A 182 2.05 -1.81 5.63
N TYR A 183 0.78 -2.10 5.80
CA TYR A 183 -0.24 -1.12 6.17
C TYR A 183 -1.29 -1.73 7.10
N LYS A 184 -2.20 -0.91 7.60
CA LYS A 184 -3.23 -1.32 8.56
C LYS A 184 -4.59 -1.55 7.88
N VAL A 185 -5.34 -2.49 8.45
CA VAL A 185 -6.79 -2.64 8.28
C VAL A 185 -7.42 -2.40 9.65
N THR A 186 -8.33 -1.45 9.77
CA THR A 186 -8.90 -1.03 11.05
C THR A 186 -10.24 -1.72 11.34
N ASP A 187 -10.69 -1.68 12.60
CA ASP A 187 -12.03 -2.13 12.98
C ASP A 187 -13.13 -1.37 12.24
N GLU A 188 -12.91 -0.09 11.95
CA GLU A 188 -13.82 0.73 11.15
C GLU A 188 -13.91 0.21 9.71
N ASP A 189 -12.77 -0.14 9.09
CA ASP A 189 -12.75 -0.72 7.74
C ASP A 189 -13.54 -2.01 7.69
N LEU A 190 -13.34 -2.91 8.66
CA LEU A 190 -14.07 -4.18 8.76
C LEU A 190 -15.58 -3.98 9.00
N ALA A 191 -15.95 -2.99 9.81
CA ALA A 191 -17.34 -2.73 10.15
C ALA A 191 -18.13 -2.04 9.04
N THR A 192 -17.46 -1.23 8.21
CA THR A 192 -18.13 -0.36 7.22
C THR A 192 -18.04 -0.88 5.79
N CYS A 193 -17.07 -1.74 5.48
CA CYS A 193 -16.89 -2.29 4.13
C CYS A 193 -16.99 -3.82 4.11
N PRO A 194 -18.07 -4.39 3.53
CA PRO A 194 -18.27 -5.83 3.45
C PRO A 194 -17.25 -6.55 2.52
N HIS A 195 -16.55 -5.81 1.69
CA HIS A 195 -15.49 -6.32 0.81
C HIS A 195 -14.15 -6.51 1.54
N ILE A 196 -14.01 -6.00 2.77
CA ILE A 196 -12.82 -6.19 3.60
C ILE A 196 -13.09 -7.35 4.55
N ARG A 197 -12.59 -8.52 4.22
CA ARG A 197 -12.75 -9.76 4.99
C ARG A 197 -11.39 -10.35 5.32
N ALA A 198 -11.11 -10.58 6.60
CA ALA A 198 -9.85 -11.18 7.01
C ALA A 198 -9.66 -12.57 6.37
N ALA A 199 -8.44 -12.86 5.91
CA ALA A 199 -8.06 -14.20 5.51
C ALA A 199 -7.93 -15.10 6.74
N GLU A 200 -8.40 -16.34 6.64
CA GLU A 200 -8.38 -17.34 7.71
C GLU A 200 -7.43 -18.52 7.41
N GLY A 201 -6.99 -18.64 6.16
CA GLY A 201 -6.13 -19.73 5.72
C GLY A 201 -5.44 -19.46 4.38
N PRO A 202 -4.80 -20.49 3.79
CA PRO A 202 -4.00 -20.33 2.57
C PRO A 202 -4.81 -20.21 1.27
N ASP A 203 -6.06 -20.67 1.23
CA ASP A 203 -6.83 -20.88 0.00
C ASP A 203 -8.25 -20.31 -0.02
N ASP A 204 -8.66 -19.61 1.05
CA ASP A 204 -9.91 -18.84 1.05
C ASP A 204 -9.84 -17.68 0.04
N THR A 205 -10.98 -17.28 -0.53
CA THR A 205 -11.06 -16.29 -1.60
C THR A 205 -12.00 -15.13 -1.28
N GLY A 206 -11.82 -14.01 -1.95
CA GLY A 206 -12.52 -12.77 -1.63
C GLY A 206 -12.09 -12.23 -0.26
N VAL A 207 -10.82 -12.36 0.09
CA VAL A 207 -10.28 -12.04 1.42
C VAL A 207 -9.16 -11.02 1.35
N THR A 208 -8.90 -10.40 2.50
CA THR A 208 -7.83 -9.43 2.70
C THR A 208 -6.72 -10.07 3.54
N ILE A 209 -5.55 -10.20 2.95
CA ILE A 209 -4.30 -10.55 3.59
C ILE A 209 -3.67 -9.26 4.10
N CYS A 210 -3.33 -9.21 5.39
CA CYS A 210 -2.66 -8.06 5.96
C CYS A 210 -1.53 -8.54 6.86
N TYR A 211 -0.37 -7.93 6.73
CA TYR A 211 0.73 -8.10 7.68
C TYR A 211 1.66 -6.90 7.70
N ASN A 212 2.28 -6.69 8.85
CA ASN A 212 3.37 -5.78 9.11
C ASN A 212 4.45 -6.54 9.86
N THR A 213 5.71 -6.18 9.75
CA THR A 213 6.83 -6.97 10.23
C THR A 213 7.76 -6.15 11.11
N VAL A 214 8.04 -6.68 12.31
CA VAL A 214 8.94 -6.06 13.29
C VAL A 214 9.88 -7.11 13.91
N LYS A 215 10.99 -6.67 14.48
CA LYS A 215 11.87 -7.53 15.31
C LYS A 215 11.35 -7.74 16.74
N ASP A 216 10.53 -6.82 17.22
CA ASP A 216 9.95 -6.84 18.56
C ASP A 216 8.74 -5.91 18.54
N VAL A 217 7.68 -6.27 19.24
CA VAL A 217 6.42 -5.49 19.29
C VAL A 217 6.60 -4.04 19.73
N LYS A 218 7.68 -3.72 20.47
CA LYS A 218 8.01 -2.34 20.84
C LYS A 218 8.34 -1.44 19.65
N TYR A 219 8.61 -2.01 18.48
CA TYR A 219 8.90 -1.29 17.23
C TYR A 219 7.66 -1.11 16.34
N VAL A 220 6.47 -1.55 16.80
CA VAL A 220 5.22 -1.34 16.06
C VAL A 220 5.03 0.13 15.76
N ASN A 221 4.91 0.47 14.49
CA ASN A 221 4.67 1.83 14.04
C ASN A 221 3.16 2.13 14.11
N PRO A 222 2.71 3.08 14.94
CA PRO A 222 1.28 3.33 15.15
C PRO A 222 0.57 3.87 13.90
N VAL A 223 1.30 4.40 12.93
CA VAL A 223 0.72 4.97 11.71
C VAL A 223 0.35 3.89 10.70
N ILE A 224 1.21 2.90 10.53
CA ILE A 224 1.09 1.89 9.46
C ILE A 224 0.80 0.49 9.97
N ALA A 225 1.18 0.15 11.21
CA ALA A 225 1.18 -1.22 11.70
C ALA A 225 0.14 -1.51 12.79
N THR A 226 -0.69 -0.54 13.20
CA THR A 226 -1.78 -0.79 14.15
C THR A 226 -2.99 -1.33 13.40
N THR A 227 -3.03 -2.65 13.21
CA THR A 227 -4.03 -3.34 12.38
C THR A 227 -4.92 -4.25 13.22
N SER A 228 -6.17 -4.45 12.80
CA SER A 228 -7.16 -5.31 13.46
C SER A 228 -7.12 -6.76 12.95
N ILE A 229 -6.40 -7.02 11.86
CA ILE A 229 -6.22 -8.36 11.28
C ILE A 229 -4.76 -8.61 10.96
N GLY A 230 -4.37 -9.88 10.98
CA GLY A 230 -3.03 -10.32 10.58
C GLY A 230 -3.01 -11.79 10.19
N ILE A 231 -2.13 -12.16 9.27
CA ILE A 231 -1.88 -13.55 8.89
C ILE A 231 -0.40 -13.73 8.63
N ASN A 232 0.17 -14.85 9.06
CA ASN A 232 1.56 -15.16 8.82
C ASN A 232 1.74 -15.74 7.41
N PRO A 233 2.41 -15.05 6.46
CA PRO A 233 2.53 -15.50 5.07
C PRO A 233 3.40 -16.74 4.90
N VAL A 234 4.10 -17.20 5.93
CA VAL A 234 4.94 -18.40 5.87
C VAL A 234 4.15 -19.69 6.08
N ASN A 235 3.17 -19.69 6.99
CA ASN A 235 2.32 -20.84 7.27
C ASN A 235 0.82 -20.59 7.06
N TRP A 236 0.43 -19.37 6.74
CA TRP A 236 -0.96 -18.92 6.51
C TRP A 236 -1.86 -19.13 7.73
N CYS A 237 -1.29 -19.04 8.94
CA CYS A 237 -2.02 -19.10 10.21
C CYS A 237 -2.31 -17.70 10.74
N THR A 238 -3.42 -17.57 11.45
CA THR A 238 -3.86 -16.33 12.11
C THR A 238 -3.63 -16.36 13.63
N ASP A 239 -2.96 -17.38 14.12
CA ASP A 239 -2.55 -17.55 15.51
C ASP A 239 -1.03 -17.39 15.69
N ALA A 240 -0.55 -17.58 16.91
CA ALA A 240 0.86 -17.46 17.26
C ALA A 240 1.71 -18.70 16.88
N THR A 241 1.26 -19.56 15.97
CA THR A 241 2.04 -20.71 15.52
C THR A 241 3.27 -20.23 14.77
N PRO A 242 4.49 -20.51 15.27
CA PRO A 242 5.72 -20.10 14.59
C PRO A 242 5.91 -20.82 13.24
N ALA A 243 6.53 -20.15 12.31
CA ALA A 243 6.94 -20.73 11.04
C ALA A 243 8.41 -20.41 10.75
N VAL A 244 9.10 -21.29 10.01
CA VAL A 244 10.50 -21.10 9.64
C VAL A 244 10.60 -20.72 8.17
N LEU A 245 11.23 -19.59 7.90
CA LEU A 245 11.51 -19.07 6.57
C LEU A 245 13.02 -19.19 6.31
N HIS A 246 13.40 -19.68 5.12
CA HIS A 246 14.81 -19.80 4.68
C HIS A 246 15.70 -20.53 5.72
N ASP A 247 15.17 -21.59 6.35
CA ASP A 247 15.86 -22.47 7.32
C ASP A 247 16.38 -21.80 8.62
N SER A 248 16.29 -20.48 8.74
CA SER A 248 16.94 -19.76 9.85
C SER A 248 16.13 -18.59 10.43
N ILE A 249 15.07 -18.16 9.76
CA ILE A 249 14.25 -17.03 10.18
C ILE A 249 12.95 -17.56 10.77
N THR A 250 12.72 -17.31 12.04
CA THR A 250 11.44 -17.64 12.68
C THR A 250 10.47 -16.47 12.58
N VAL A 251 9.28 -16.71 12.07
CA VAL A 251 8.21 -15.71 11.90
C VAL A 251 7.01 -16.13 12.74
N THR A 252 6.59 -15.28 13.66
CA THR A 252 5.45 -15.52 14.55
C THR A 252 4.49 -14.34 14.51
N LEU A 253 3.20 -14.60 14.29
CA LEU A 253 2.18 -13.57 14.39
C LEU A 253 1.91 -13.24 15.86
N SER A 254 1.99 -11.98 16.27
CA SER A 254 1.57 -11.50 17.57
C SER A 254 0.06 -11.37 17.63
N PRO A 255 -0.65 -12.13 18.50
CA PRO A 255 -2.11 -12.05 18.61
C PRO A 255 -2.62 -10.71 19.17
N GLU A 256 -1.77 -10.01 19.92
CA GLU A 256 -2.13 -8.72 20.53
C GLU A 256 -2.02 -7.55 19.55
N TYR A 257 -0.99 -7.58 18.68
CA TYR A 257 -0.68 -6.48 17.76
C TYR A 257 -1.00 -6.81 16.30
N HIS A 258 -1.32 -8.06 15.97
CA HIS A 258 -1.53 -8.56 14.61
C HIS A 258 -0.36 -8.27 13.65
N VAL A 259 0.86 -8.19 14.19
CA VAL A 259 2.10 -8.00 13.43
C VAL A 259 2.99 -9.24 13.49
N LEU A 260 3.82 -9.42 12.50
CA LEU A 260 4.81 -10.49 12.46
C LEU A 260 6.04 -10.09 13.26
N VAL A 261 6.41 -10.91 14.24
CA VAL A 261 7.68 -10.81 14.97
C VAL A 261 8.66 -11.76 14.32
N VAL A 262 9.83 -11.24 13.92
CA VAL A 262 10.83 -11.99 13.16
C VAL A 262 12.11 -12.13 13.96
N GLU A 263 12.54 -13.38 14.20
CA GLU A 263 13.81 -13.74 14.82
C GLU A 263 14.79 -14.31 13.80
N GLY A 264 16.06 -14.06 13.98
CA GLY A 264 17.12 -14.58 13.07
C GLY A 264 17.33 -13.73 11.80
N TYR A 265 16.63 -12.60 11.65
CA TYR A 265 16.77 -11.67 10.54
C TYR A 265 17.16 -10.28 11.02
N GLU A 266 18.24 -9.73 10.52
CA GLU A 266 18.75 -8.43 10.96
C GLU A 266 18.23 -7.25 10.16
N GLY A 267 17.77 -7.44 8.93
CA GLY A 267 17.23 -6.39 8.07
C GLY A 267 18.22 -5.24 7.80
N LYS A 268 19.53 -5.52 7.84
CA LYS A 268 20.58 -4.48 7.71
C LYS A 268 20.59 -3.81 6.34
N GLU A 269 20.10 -4.50 5.33
CA GLU A 269 19.91 -4.01 3.97
C GLU A 269 18.76 -2.99 3.86
N TYR A 270 17.91 -2.91 4.89
CA TYR A 270 16.77 -1.99 4.98
C TYR A 270 16.93 -1.07 6.20
N PRO A 271 17.74 0.00 6.07
CA PRO A 271 18.02 0.89 7.20
C PRO A 271 16.78 1.71 7.59
N ALA A 272 16.82 2.25 8.82
CA ALA A 272 15.85 3.23 9.28
C ALA A 272 15.77 4.42 8.31
N TYR A 273 14.55 4.91 8.05
CA TYR A 273 14.32 5.98 7.07
C TYR A 273 13.57 7.15 7.70
N ALA A 274 14.14 8.37 7.53
CA ALA A 274 13.50 9.66 7.87
C ALA A 274 12.91 9.76 9.31
N GLY A 275 13.35 8.91 10.26
CA GLY A 275 12.76 8.82 11.61
C GLY A 275 11.32 8.26 11.63
N PHE A 276 10.80 7.85 10.50
CA PHE A 276 9.49 7.21 10.36
C PHE A 276 9.58 5.70 10.51
N ILE A 277 10.55 5.06 9.84
CA ILE A 277 10.90 3.66 10.03
C ILE A 277 12.08 3.60 10.98
N ASN A 278 11.88 3.03 12.17
CA ASN A 278 12.90 2.91 13.19
C ASN A 278 13.75 1.66 13.01
N VAL A 279 14.94 1.64 13.64
CA VAL A 279 15.73 0.42 13.74
C VAL A 279 14.92 -0.66 14.46
N GLY A 280 14.70 -1.82 13.79
CA GLY A 280 13.87 -2.92 14.32
C GLY A 280 12.44 -2.96 13.78
N ASP A 281 11.97 -1.87 13.17
CA ASP A 281 10.85 -1.87 12.23
C ASP A 281 11.43 -2.23 10.86
N ILE A 282 11.15 -3.42 10.40
CA ILE A 282 11.69 -3.94 9.13
C ILE A 282 10.69 -3.83 7.99
N HIS A 283 9.83 -2.84 8.08
CA HIS A 283 8.80 -2.50 7.11
C HIS A 283 9.27 -2.57 5.64
N SER A 284 10.45 -2.00 5.36
CA SER A 284 10.97 -1.96 3.98
C SER A 284 11.29 -3.33 3.38
N CYS A 285 11.36 -4.40 4.18
CA CYS A 285 11.64 -5.75 3.68
C CYS A 285 10.38 -6.53 3.28
N GLU A 286 9.20 -6.08 3.64
CA GLU A 286 7.96 -6.87 3.61
C GLU A 286 7.59 -7.45 2.23
N PRO A 287 7.73 -6.73 1.10
CA PRO A 287 7.49 -7.32 -0.20
C PRO A 287 8.53 -8.35 -0.63
N TRP A 288 9.74 -8.28 -0.05
CA TRP A 288 10.91 -9.07 -0.49
C TRP A 288 11.12 -10.30 0.35
N LEU A 289 11.06 -10.15 1.68
CA LEU A 289 11.32 -11.23 2.62
C LEU A 289 10.38 -12.43 2.41
N TYR A 290 9.13 -12.18 2.04
CA TYR A 290 8.10 -13.20 1.84
C TYR A 290 7.77 -13.45 0.37
N SER A 291 8.63 -13.04 -0.58
CA SER A 291 8.32 -13.07 -2.02
C SER A 291 7.92 -14.45 -2.53
N GLU A 292 8.64 -15.52 -2.12
CA GLU A 292 8.32 -16.90 -2.51
C GLU A 292 6.96 -17.34 -1.95
N CYS A 293 6.70 -17.07 -0.67
CA CYS A 293 5.42 -17.38 -0.03
C CYS A 293 4.24 -16.64 -0.70
N LEU A 294 4.44 -15.37 -1.07
CA LEU A 294 3.44 -14.57 -1.77
C LEU A 294 3.17 -15.14 -3.17
N GLN A 295 4.23 -15.45 -3.94
CA GLN A 295 4.10 -16.03 -5.28
C GLN A 295 3.30 -17.33 -5.27
N GLU A 296 3.64 -18.25 -4.37
CA GLU A 296 2.96 -19.52 -4.21
C GLU A 296 1.48 -19.33 -3.81
N ASN A 297 1.23 -18.44 -2.86
CA ASN A 297 -0.13 -18.21 -2.36
C ASN A 297 -1.02 -17.54 -3.40
N MET A 298 -0.54 -16.59 -4.18
CA MET A 298 -1.30 -15.99 -5.29
C MET A 298 -1.77 -17.07 -6.26
N ALA A 299 -0.91 -18.03 -6.59
CA ALA A 299 -1.27 -19.16 -7.46
C ALA A 299 -2.29 -20.11 -6.80
N VAL A 300 -2.17 -20.34 -5.47
CA VAL A 300 -3.15 -21.15 -4.70
C VAL A 300 -4.52 -20.50 -4.74
N ARG A 301 -4.62 -19.21 -4.41
CA ARG A 301 -5.88 -18.46 -4.35
C ARG A 301 -6.52 -18.28 -5.73
N ALA A 302 -5.73 -18.07 -6.77
CA ALA A 302 -6.23 -18.02 -8.16
C ALA A 302 -6.89 -19.34 -8.56
N ARG A 303 -6.26 -20.48 -8.21
CA ARG A 303 -6.85 -21.82 -8.45
C ARG A 303 -8.10 -22.06 -7.62
N ALA A 304 -8.10 -21.67 -6.33
CA ALA A 304 -9.25 -21.83 -5.44
C ALA A 304 -10.46 -21.02 -5.95
N TRP A 305 -10.23 -19.76 -6.36
CA TRP A 305 -11.27 -18.92 -6.97
C TRP A 305 -11.88 -19.57 -8.22
N ARG A 306 -11.05 -20.06 -9.15
CA ARG A 306 -11.54 -20.74 -10.37
C ARG A 306 -12.36 -22.00 -10.05
N LYS A 307 -11.98 -22.72 -8.99
CA LYS A 307 -12.72 -23.91 -8.54
C LYS A 307 -14.10 -23.54 -7.98
N ALA A 308 -14.20 -22.41 -7.29
CA ALA A 308 -15.47 -21.93 -6.73
C ALA A 308 -16.44 -21.39 -7.79
N GLN A 309 -15.96 -21.02 -9.00
CA GLN A 309 -16.78 -20.55 -10.13
C GLN A 309 -17.36 -21.69 -11.01
N ARG A 310 -16.96 -22.93 -10.75
CA ARG A 310 -17.45 -24.13 -11.45
C ARG A 310 -18.64 -24.77 -10.74
#